data_d58a5bc876b9ca44e848e5fecc543d62
#
_entry.id   d58a5bc876b9ca44e848e5fecc543d62
#
_cell.length_a   1.000
_cell.length_b   1.000
_cell.length_c   1.000
_cell.angle_alpha   90.00
_cell.angle_beta   90.00
_cell.angle_gamma   90.00
#
_symmetry.space_group_name_H-M   'P 1'
#
loop_
_entity.id
_entity.type
_entity.pdbx_description
1 polymer ?
#
loop_
_entity_poly.entity_id
_entity_poly.type
_entity_poly.pdbx_seq_one_letter_code
_entity_poly.pdbx_strand_id
1 'polypeptide(L)'
;VRRSPFLPQLRAAGAAIGEAAGWERAAWFEPASAEEPLWIYDFERPSWFGPVGVEMRATRTGVALFDLSTYAKFVVQGPEAVAGLQRLCTSDVDVAIGRVVYTLLCNERGGIEMDPTVTRLAEDRFLVLAPTLYQRRTEMLLRNGLPPGATVTDVTSGFATMHVAGPKSRDVLRSLTDQDLSNAAFPFLSSREIDLGWAKALALRVSFTGELGWELVVSTEFAADVFDKVVAAGAPHGMRLAGAFAFEGLRLERGFRSWGHDISSLDDPYAVGLGFAVRADKEGFVGKDALAALKGQRRNRELVSVKLDDPAPMLWHGEPVVMGKERIGHLTSGGYGHHLGAAIGLAWVHGALGADLPVSVEVRGTKVRATISREPFYDPKGARLRA
;
A
#
# COMPACT_ATOMS: atom_id res chain seq x y z
N VAL A 1 11.77 -20.57 3.50
CA VAL A 1 11.24 -19.43 2.75
C VAL A 1 9.83 -19.80 2.28
N ARG A 2 8.86 -18.89 2.45
CA ARG A 2 7.49 -19.05 1.96
C ARG A 2 7.42 -18.62 0.50
N ARG A 3 6.50 -19.20 -0.25
CA ARG A 3 6.37 -18.95 -1.69
C ARG A 3 4.95 -18.52 -2.03
N SER A 4 4.86 -17.53 -2.91
CA SER A 4 3.57 -17.17 -3.51
C SER A 4 3.04 -18.34 -4.35
N PRO A 5 1.72 -18.58 -4.38
CA PRO A 5 1.11 -19.53 -5.30
C PRO A 5 1.39 -19.23 -6.79
N PHE A 6 1.72 -17.99 -7.11
CA PHE A 6 2.02 -17.53 -8.48
C PHE A 6 3.51 -17.65 -8.85
N LEU A 7 4.38 -18.10 -7.93
CA LEU A 7 5.83 -18.11 -8.17
C LEU A 7 6.27 -18.80 -9.47
N PRO A 8 5.68 -19.95 -9.87
CA PRO A 8 6.04 -20.58 -11.15
C PRO A 8 5.75 -19.67 -12.35
N GLN A 9 4.57 -19.04 -12.40
CA GLN A 9 4.17 -18.13 -13.48
C GLN A 9 5.03 -16.86 -13.48
N LEU A 10 5.32 -16.29 -12.30
CA LEU A 10 6.17 -15.11 -12.18
C LEU A 10 7.58 -15.38 -12.69
N ARG A 11 8.18 -16.54 -12.35
CA ARG A 11 9.49 -16.95 -12.87
C ARG A 11 9.47 -17.15 -14.37
N ALA A 12 8.45 -17.86 -14.90
CA ALA A 12 8.29 -18.05 -16.33
C ALA A 12 8.14 -16.73 -17.11
N ALA A 13 7.64 -15.71 -16.46
CA ALA A 13 7.48 -14.35 -17.02
C ALA A 13 8.74 -13.46 -16.87
N GLY A 14 9.85 -13.98 -16.37
CA GLY A 14 11.10 -13.22 -16.20
C GLY A 14 11.19 -12.39 -14.93
N ALA A 15 10.50 -12.80 -13.86
CA ALA A 15 10.59 -12.11 -12.59
C ALA A 15 11.98 -12.24 -11.95
N ALA A 16 12.57 -11.12 -11.57
CA ALA A 16 13.67 -11.07 -10.61
C ALA A 16 13.10 -11.37 -9.21
N ILE A 17 13.44 -12.54 -8.68
CA ILE A 17 12.91 -13.01 -7.40
C ILE A 17 13.81 -12.54 -6.26
N GLY A 18 13.23 -11.75 -5.35
CA GLY A 18 13.85 -11.35 -4.09
C GLY A 18 13.14 -11.96 -2.88
N GLU A 19 13.76 -11.83 -1.73
CA GLU A 19 13.18 -12.27 -0.45
C GLU A 19 12.83 -11.05 0.41
N ALA A 20 11.64 -11.08 1.01
CA ALA A 20 11.25 -10.11 2.01
C ALA A 20 10.34 -10.76 3.06
N ALA A 21 10.67 -10.57 4.34
CA ALA A 21 9.91 -11.09 5.47
C ALA A 21 9.69 -12.63 5.41
N GLY A 22 10.67 -13.36 4.91
CA GLY A 22 10.60 -14.81 4.75
C GLY A 22 9.80 -15.29 3.53
N TRP A 23 9.43 -14.38 2.59
CA TRP A 23 8.73 -14.71 1.37
C TRP A 23 9.58 -14.45 0.12
N GLU A 24 9.59 -15.41 -0.81
CA GLU A 24 10.02 -15.17 -2.19
C GLU A 24 8.93 -14.35 -2.92
N ARG A 25 9.33 -13.25 -3.58
CA ARG A 25 8.40 -12.40 -4.35
C ARG A 25 9.09 -11.77 -5.55
N ALA A 26 8.34 -11.44 -6.60
CA ALA A 26 8.84 -10.68 -7.73
C ALA A 26 9.21 -9.26 -7.27
N ALA A 27 10.44 -8.84 -7.51
CA ALA A 27 10.92 -7.49 -7.27
C ALA A 27 10.68 -6.59 -8.49
N TRP A 28 11.00 -7.08 -9.70
CA TRP A 28 10.71 -6.49 -11.01
C TRP A 28 10.66 -7.59 -12.07
N PHE A 29 10.31 -7.23 -13.30
CA PHE A 29 10.32 -8.13 -14.46
C PHE A 29 11.23 -7.61 -15.55
N GLU A 30 12.08 -8.48 -16.08
CA GLU A 30 12.84 -8.21 -17.28
C GLU A 30 12.21 -8.93 -18.48
N PRO A 31 12.43 -8.45 -19.73
CA PRO A 31 12.10 -9.24 -20.91
C PRO A 31 12.77 -10.59 -20.78
N ALA A 32 12.08 -11.65 -21.19
CA ALA A 32 12.60 -13.02 -21.13
C ALA A 32 13.97 -13.11 -21.82
N SER A 33 15.04 -13.00 -21.04
CA SER A 33 16.39 -13.30 -21.44
C SER A 33 16.76 -14.67 -20.88
N ALA A 34 17.69 -15.39 -21.54
CA ALA A 34 18.16 -16.68 -21.05
C ALA A 34 18.99 -16.58 -19.75
N GLU A 35 19.28 -15.37 -19.29
CA GLU A 35 20.11 -15.11 -18.12
C GLU A 35 19.22 -14.66 -16.95
N GLU A 36 19.60 -15.03 -15.72
CA GLU A 36 18.93 -14.56 -14.52
C GLU A 36 19.12 -13.03 -14.38
N PRO A 37 18.06 -12.29 -13.92
CA PRO A 37 18.14 -10.85 -13.72
C PRO A 37 19.28 -10.47 -12.77
N LEU A 38 20.12 -9.54 -13.20
CA LEU A 38 21.26 -9.07 -12.41
C LEU A 38 20.83 -8.06 -11.36
N TRP A 39 21.16 -8.34 -10.09
CA TRP A 39 20.96 -7.45 -8.95
C TRP A 39 22.16 -6.53 -8.76
N ILE A 40 22.24 -5.45 -9.55
CA ILE A 40 23.30 -4.44 -9.42
C ILE A 40 22.73 -3.24 -8.68
N TYR A 41 23.17 -3.07 -7.44
CA TYR A 41 22.85 -1.89 -6.64
C TYR A 41 23.78 -0.74 -7.03
N ASP A 42 23.18 0.38 -7.39
CA ASP A 42 23.90 1.61 -7.72
C ASP A 42 23.16 2.79 -7.09
N PHE A 43 23.93 3.75 -6.57
CA PHE A 43 23.37 4.98 -6.03
C PHE A 43 22.84 5.93 -7.11
N GLU A 44 23.21 5.74 -8.37
CA GLU A 44 22.69 6.53 -9.50
C GLU A 44 21.55 5.82 -10.20
N ARG A 45 21.83 4.68 -10.86
CA ARG A 45 20.82 3.93 -11.63
C ARG A 45 21.03 2.45 -11.44
N PRO A 46 20.34 1.84 -10.48
CA PRO A 46 20.42 0.39 -10.30
C PRO A 46 19.91 -0.37 -11.54
N SER A 47 20.30 -1.64 -11.68
CA SER A 47 19.96 -2.45 -12.86
C SER A 47 18.45 -2.49 -13.16
N TRP A 48 17.63 -2.47 -12.15
CA TRP A 48 16.16 -2.49 -12.27
C TRP A 48 15.51 -1.13 -12.60
N PHE A 49 16.28 -0.03 -12.69
CA PHE A 49 15.73 1.30 -12.92
C PHE A 49 14.87 1.37 -14.20
N GLY A 50 15.38 0.84 -15.31
CA GLY A 50 14.65 0.78 -16.58
C GLY A 50 13.39 -0.08 -16.53
N PRO A 51 13.51 -1.36 -16.17
CA PRO A 51 12.38 -2.27 -16.00
C PRO A 51 11.28 -1.75 -15.08
N VAL A 52 11.63 -1.29 -13.87
CA VAL A 52 10.68 -0.68 -12.93
C VAL A 52 9.97 0.53 -13.54
N GLY A 53 10.69 1.34 -14.31
CA GLY A 53 10.10 2.47 -15.03
C GLY A 53 9.07 2.05 -16.06
N VAL A 54 9.27 0.93 -16.76
CA VAL A 54 8.28 0.37 -17.69
C VAL A 54 7.03 -0.09 -16.94
N GLU A 55 7.20 -0.81 -15.83
CA GLU A 55 6.10 -1.30 -14.99
C GLU A 55 5.26 -0.15 -14.41
N MET A 56 5.91 0.88 -13.86
CA MET A 56 5.23 2.05 -13.30
C MET A 56 4.46 2.81 -14.39
N ARG A 57 5.04 3.01 -15.57
CA ARG A 57 4.34 3.66 -16.69
C ARG A 57 3.16 2.83 -17.18
N ALA A 58 3.29 1.51 -17.28
CA ALA A 58 2.20 0.62 -17.64
C ALA A 58 1.03 0.74 -16.66
N THR A 59 1.32 0.82 -15.35
CA THR A 59 0.29 1.01 -14.32
C THR A 59 -0.40 2.38 -14.47
N ARG A 60 0.34 3.46 -14.75
CA ARG A 60 -0.21 4.82 -14.87
C ARG A 60 -1.04 5.04 -16.13
N THR A 61 -0.69 4.39 -17.24
CA THR A 61 -1.29 4.67 -18.56
C THR A 61 -2.12 3.53 -19.15
N GLY A 62 -2.00 2.34 -18.58
CA GLY A 62 -2.64 1.11 -19.05
C GLY A 62 -3.16 0.26 -17.91
N VAL A 63 -2.56 -0.92 -17.73
CA VAL A 63 -2.89 -1.84 -16.64
C VAL A 63 -1.66 -2.69 -16.27
N ALA A 64 -1.51 -2.95 -14.99
CA ALA A 64 -0.51 -3.88 -14.47
C ALA A 64 -1.12 -4.87 -13.47
N LEU A 65 -0.48 -6.02 -13.32
CA LEU A 65 -0.81 -7.06 -12.38
C LEU A 65 0.34 -7.24 -11.38
N PHE A 66 0.03 -7.13 -10.09
CA PHE A 66 0.95 -7.31 -8.97
C PHE A 66 0.56 -8.54 -8.14
N ASP A 67 1.53 -9.30 -7.70
CA ASP A 67 1.34 -10.35 -6.69
C ASP A 67 1.41 -9.77 -5.27
N LEU A 68 0.28 -9.76 -4.58
CA LEU A 68 0.15 -9.33 -3.19
C LEU A 68 -0.16 -10.50 -2.23
N SER A 69 0.08 -11.76 -2.67
CA SER A 69 -0.22 -12.95 -1.85
C SER A 69 0.50 -12.95 -0.50
N THR A 70 1.61 -12.25 -0.41
CA THR A 70 2.40 -12.15 0.82
C THR A 70 1.77 -11.30 1.91
N TYR A 71 0.80 -10.43 1.60
CA TYR A 71 0.08 -9.64 2.60
C TYR A 71 -0.62 -10.54 3.61
N ALA A 72 -0.53 -10.17 4.88
CA ALA A 72 -1.17 -10.91 5.97
C ALA A 72 -2.69 -10.78 5.88
N LYS A 73 -3.38 -11.90 6.04
CA LYS A 73 -4.83 -12.00 5.97
C LYS A 73 -5.34 -12.69 7.23
N PHE A 74 -6.19 -11.99 7.97
CA PHE A 74 -6.81 -12.53 9.17
C PHE A 74 -8.34 -12.49 9.03
N VAL A 75 -8.99 -13.59 9.37
CA VAL A 75 -10.43 -13.61 9.58
C VAL A 75 -10.68 -13.39 11.07
N VAL A 76 -11.42 -12.33 11.36
CA VAL A 76 -11.95 -12.04 12.70
C VAL A 76 -13.43 -12.34 12.67
N GLN A 77 -13.91 -13.23 13.56
CA GLN A 77 -15.31 -13.63 13.55
C GLN A 77 -15.82 -14.00 14.95
N GLY A 78 -17.14 -13.94 15.13
CA GLY A 78 -17.85 -14.28 16.34
C GLY A 78 -18.76 -13.17 16.84
N PRO A 79 -19.66 -13.45 17.79
CA PRO A 79 -20.69 -12.52 18.24
C PRO A 79 -20.13 -11.18 18.78
N GLU A 80 -18.90 -11.16 19.27
CA GLU A 80 -18.25 -9.96 19.78
C GLU A 80 -17.21 -9.35 18.80
N ALA A 81 -17.15 -9.83 17.54
CA ALA A 81 -16.19 -9.35 16.55
C ALA A 81 -16.37 -7.86 16.23
N VAL A 82 -17.62 -7.41 16.06
CA VAL A 82 -17.94 -5.99 15.82
C VAL A 82 -17.46 -5.13 16.98
N ALA A 83 -17.89 -5.44 18.20
CA ALA A 83 -17.55 -4.67 19.41
C ALA A 83 -16.03 -4.64 19.64
N GLY A 84 -15.35 -5.79 19.45
CA GLY A 84 -13.91 -5.89 19.62
C GLY A 84 -13.15 -5.07 18.59
N LEU A 85 -13.50 -5.16 17.31
CA LEU A 85 -12.87 -4.35 16.25
C LEU A 85 -13.20 -2.87 16.40
N GLN A 86 -14.42 -2.51 16.84
CA GLN A 86 -14.76 -1.13 17.16
C GLN A 86 -13.86 -0.55 18.26
N ARG A 87 -13.50 -1.35 19.25
CA ARG A 87 -12.58 -0.93 20.31
C ARG A 87 -11.14 -0.77 19.83
N LEU A 88 -10.69 -1.60 18.89
CA LEU A 88 -9.31 -1.58 18.40
C LEU A 88 -9.08 -0.50 17.32
N CYS A 89 -10.05 -0.30 16.43
CA CYS A 89 -9.92 0.54 15.26
C CYS A 89 -10.28 1.99 15.58
N THR A 90 -9.54 2.96 15.04
CA THR A 90 -9.86 4.38 15.15
C THR A 90 -11.02 4.81 14.24
N SER A 91 -11.22 4.10 13.12
CA SER A 91 -12.35 4.29 12.21
C SER A 91 -13.56 3.47 12.65
N ASP A 92 -14.74 3.85 12.16
CA ASP A 92 -15.95 3.04 12.31
C ASP A 92 -15.87 1.81 11.39
N VAL A 93 -15.97 0.62 11.97
CA VAL A 93 -15.95 -0.66 11.24
C VAL A 93 -17.30 -1.39 11.33
N ASP A 94 -18.28 -0.84 12.09
CA ASP A 94 -19.66 -1.28 12.05
C ASP A 94 -20.38 -0.64 10.85
N VAL A 95 -20.02 -1.08 9.68
CA VAL A 95 -20.45 -0.57 8.39
C VAL A 95 -21.24 -1.66 7.65
N ALA A 96 -21.87 -1.31 6.53
CA ALA A 96 -22.58 -2.29 5.72
C ALA A 96 -21.65 -3.43 5.25
N ILE A 97 -22.19 -4.65 5.13
CA ILE A 97 -21.48 -5.80 4.56
C ILE A 97 -20.95 -5.43 3.17
N GLY A 98 -19.72 -5.83 2.88
CA GLY A 98 -19.01 -5.48 1.66
C GLY A 98 -18.26 -4.12 1.71
N ARG A 99 -18.35 -3.35 2.79
CA ARG A 99 -17.52 -2.13 2.94
C ARG A 99 -16.11 -2.49 3.38
N VAL A 100 -15.16 -1.75 2.80
CA VAL A 100 -13.74 -1.78 3.17
C VAL A 100 -13.40 -0.49 3.90
N VAL A 101 -12.76 -0.60 5.06
CA VAL A 101 -12.38 0.51 5.91
C VAL A 101 -10.87 0.49 6.12
N TYR A 102 -10.18 1.55 5.69
CA TYR A 102 -8.82 1.80 6.14
C TYR A 102 -8.86 2.41 7.53
N THR A 103 -8.14 1.85 8.46
CA THR A 103 -8.17 2.25 9.86
C THR A 103 -6.79 2.18 10.49
N LEU A 104 -6.67 2.77 11.68
CA LEU A 104 -5.46 2.66 12.49
C LEU A 104 -5.79 1.90 13.76
N LEU A 105 -4.86 1.05 14.19
CA LEU A 105 -4.79 0.54 15.54
C LEU A 105 -3.80 1.42 16.29
N CYS A 106 -4.24 2.06 17.36
CA CYS A 106 -3.39 2.93 18.15
C CYS A 106 -3.11 2.36 19.54
N ASN A 107 -2.02 2.80 20.15
CA ASN A 107 -1.78 2.58 21.57
C ASN A 107 -2.46 3.65 22.43
N GLU A 108 -2.41 3.49 23.75
CA GLU A 108 -3.05 4.42 24.70
C GLU A 108 -2.52 5.85 24.62
N ARG A 109 -1.30 6.05 24.08
CA ARG A 109 -0.67 7.35 23.85
C ARG A 109 -1.02 7.98 22.51
N GLY A 110 -1.84 7.31 21.70
CA GLY A 110 -2.23 7.76 20.35
C GLY A 110 -1.21 7.42 19.25
N GLY A 111 -0.16 6.65 19.54
CA GLY A 111 0.80 6.19 18.53
C GLY A 111 0.24 5.07 17.67
N ILE A 112 0.57 5.06 16.39
CA ILE A 112 0.05 4.12 15.38
C ILE A 112 0.73 2.76 15.51
N GLU A 113 0.05 1.75 16.05
CA GLU A 113 0.56 0.39 16.17
C GLU A 113 0.48 -0.40 14.86
N MET A 114 -0.52 -0.13 14.04
CA MET A 114 -0.73 -0.72 12.71
C MET A 114 -1.79 0.07 11.92
N ASP A 115 -1.77 -0.05 10.59
CA ASP A 115 -2.68 0.60 9.66
C ASP A 115 -3.37 -0.39 8.69
N PRO A 116 -4.17 -1.34 9.20
CA PRO A 116 -4.81 -2.36 8.38
C PRO A 116 -5.99 -1.81 7.58
N THR A 117 -6.41 -2.60 6.57
CA THR A 117 -7.76 -2.50 6.02
C THR A 117 -8.65 -3.57 6.65
N VAL A 118 -9.88 -3.20 6.99
CA VAL A 118 -10.90 -4.07 7.57
C VAL A 118 -12.07 -4.13 6.61
N THR A 119 -12.42 -5.33 6.15
CA THR A 119 -13.57 -5.58 5.25
C THR A 119 -14.64 -6.35 5.99
N ARG A 120 -15.86 -5.84 6.06
CA ARG A 120 -16.96 -6.58 6.67
C ARG A 120 -17.52 -7.60 5.66
N LEU A 121 -17.37 -8.88 5.96
CA LEU A 121 -17.80 -9.98 5.10
C LEU A 121 -19.22 -10.51 5.44
N ALA A 122 -19.60 -10.43 6.72
CA ALA A 122 -20.91 -10.82 7.24
C ALA A 122 -21.22 -9.98 8.50
N GLU A 123 -22.33 -10.25 9.15
CA GLU A 123 -22.75 -9.53 10.36
C GLU A 123 -21.65 -9.54 11.44
N ASP A 124 -21.01 -10.69 11.63
CA ASP A 124 -20.02 -10.97 12.68
C ASP A 124 -18.67 -11.48 12.12
N ARG A 125 -18.39 -11.28 10.82
CA ARG A 125 -17.17 -11.77 10.17
C ARG A 125 -16.49 -10.69 9.35
N PHE A 126 -15.18 -10.54 9.55
CA PHE A 126 -14.35 -9.52 8.94
C PHE A 126 -13.07 -10.12 8.37
N LEU A 127 -12.59 -9.56 7.26
CA LEU A 127 -11.25 -9.79 6.74
C LEU A 127 -10.38 -8.58 7.11
N VAL A 128 -9.26 -8.83 7.78
CA VAL A 128 -8.25 -7.83 8.12
C VAL A 128 -7.01 -8.09 7.29
N LEU A 129 -6.62 -7.11 6.47
CA LEU A 129 -5.40 -7.16 5.67
C LEU A 129 -4.35 -6.25 6.29
N ALA A 130 -3.10 -6.73 6.33
CA ALA A 130 -1.97 -6.00 6.89
C ALA A 130 -0.68 -6.25 6.09
N PRO A 131 0.34 -5.37 6.20
CA PRO A 131 1.60 -5.56 5.49
C PRO A 131 2.30 -6.87 5.87
N THR A 132 2.95 -7.51 4.90
CA THR A 132 3.65 -8.79 5.03
C THR A 132 4.61 -8.86 6.21
N LEU A 133 5.45 -7.83 6.38
CA LEU A 133 6.50 -7.78 7.40
C LEU A 133 5.93 -7.81 8.83
N TYR A 134 4.70 -7.38 9.01
CA TYR A 134 4.08 -7.19 10.33
C TYR A 134 2.96 -8.18 10.62
N GLN A 135 2.92 -9.33 9.91
CA GLN A 135 1.92 -10.40 10.12
C GLN A 135 1.80 -10.80 11.60
N ARG A 136 2.92 -11.12 12.24
CA ARG A 136 2.91 -11.55 13.65
C ARG A 136 2.51 -10.44 14.62
N ARG A 137 2.97 -9.22 14.36
CA ARG A 137 2.56 -8.05 15.16
C ARG A 137 1.05 -7.82 15.07
N THR A 138 0.50 -7.85 13.86
CA THR A 138 -0.93 -7.66 13.66
C THR A 138 -1.75 -8.77 14.32
N GLU A 139 -1.32 -10.02 14.17
CA GLU A 139 -1.96 -11.16 14.85
C GLU A 139 -1.99 -10.96 16.38
N MET A 140 -0.86 -10.55 16.97
CA MET A 140 -0.75 -10.31 18.41
C MET A 140 -1.66 -9.16 18.86
N LEU A 141 -1.70 -8.05 18.12
CA LEU A 141 -2.57 -6.91 18.42
C LEU A 141 -4.05 -7.32 18.40
N LEU A 142 -4.46 -8.10 17.38
CA LEU A 142 -5.83 -8.59 17.26
C LEU A 142 -6.16 -9.57 18.41
N ARG A 143 -5.32 -10.59 18.66
CA ARG A 143 -5.57 -11.59 19.69
C ARG A 143 -5.64 -11.02 21.10
N ASN A 144 -4.78 -10.05 21.41
CA ASN A 144 -4.74 -9.44 22.74
C ASN A 144 -5.83 -8.38 22.94
N GLY A 145 -6.32 -7.76 21.87
CA GLY A 145 -7.27 -6.66 21.96
C GLY A 145 -8.74 -7.07 21.76
N LEU A 146 -8.98 -8.25 21.19
CA LEU A 146 -10.36 -8.74 20.98
C LEU A 146 -10.90 -9.46 22.22
N PRO A 147 -12.22 -9.35 22.48
CA PRO A 147 -12.86 -10.07 23.58
C PRO A 147 -12.94 -11.58 23.30
N PRO A 148 -13.21 -12.42 24.34
CA PRO A 148 -13.23 -13.89 24.22
C PRO A 148 -14.28 -14.43 23.21
N GLY A 149 -15.34 -13.68 22.95
CA GLY A 149 -16.39 -14.04 21.97
C GLY A 149 -16.01 -13.74 20.52
N ALA A 150 -14.79 -13.23 20.25
CA ALA A 150 -14.26 -13.03 18.92
C ALA A 150 -13.00 -13.88 18.70
N THR A 151 -12.91 -14.55 17.56
CA THR A 151 -11.77 -15.39 17.18
C THR A 151 -10.96 -14.74 16.06
N VAL A 152 -9.63 -14.98 16.06
CA VAL A 152 -8.71 -14.54 15.01
C VAL A 152 -8.07 -15.77 14.38
N THR A 153 -8.25 -15.91 13.07
CA THR A 153 -7.63 -16.97 12.28
C THR A 153 -6.71 -16.37 11.23
N ASP A 154 -5.44 -16.75 11.24
CA ASP A 154 -4.52 -16.42 10.15
C ASP A 154 -4.83 -17.31 8.94
N VAL A 155 -5.33 -16.69 7.87
CA VAL A 155 -5.70 -17.35 6.62
C VAL A 155 -4.76 -16.97 5.47
N THR A 156 -3.61 -16.36 5.77
CA THR A 156 -2.65 -15.84 4.78
C THR A 156 -2.30 -16.87 3.72
N SER A 157 -1.99 -18.10 4.11
CA SER A 157 -1.59 -19.15 3.16
C SER A 157 -2.76 -19.85 2.45
N GLY A 158 -3.99 -19.63 2.91
CA GLY A 158 -5.21 -20.18 2.27
C GLY A 158 -5.66 -19.39 1.04
N PHE A 159 -5.15 -18.16 0.89
CA PHE A 159 -5.56 -17.26 -0.19
C PHE A 159 -4.39 -16.60 -0.89
N ALA A 160 -4.43 -16.65 -2.22
CA ALA A 160 -3.63 -15.80 -3.08
C ALA A 160 -4.29 -14.42 -3.23
N THR A 161 -3.49 -13.39 -3.45
CA THR A 161 -4.01 -12.05 -3.73
C THR A 161 -3.26 -11.46 -4.91
N MET A 162 -3.99 -11.01 -5.92
CA MET A 162 -3.44 -10.25 -7.04
C MET A 162 -4.09 -8.88 -7.13
N HIS A 163 -3.30 -7.86 -7.47
CA HIS A 163 -3.79 -6.51 -7.66
C HIS A 163 -3.73 -6.14 -9.14
N VAL A 164 -4.90 -5.93 -9.74
CA VAL A 164 -5.06 -5.44 -11.10
C VAL A 164 -5.25 -3.93 -11.03
N ALA A 165 -4.26 -3.16 -11.47
CA ALA A 165 -4.23 -1.72 -11.29
C ALA A 165 -3.93 -0.95 -12.58
N GLY A 166 -4.57 0.20 -12.72
CA GLY A 166 -4.40 1.10 -13.85
C GLY A 166 -5.74 1.47 -14.50
N PRO A 167 -5.77 2.51 -15.35
CA PRO A 167 -7.00 3.02 -15.96
C PRO A 167 -7.78 1.97 -16.78
N LYS A 168 -7.11 0.93 -17.29
CA LYS A 168 -7.75 -0.18 -18.05
C LYS A 168 -8.09 -1.40 -17.18
N SER A 169 -7.87 -1.35 -15.88
CA SER A 169 -8.13 -2.50 -14.99
C SER A 169 -9.59 -2.96 -15.01
N ARG A 170 -10.54 -2.01 -15.11
CA ARG A 170 -11.97 -2.33 -15.23
C ARG A 170 -12.29 -3.08 -16.51
N ASP A 171 -11.70 -2.69 -17.63
CA ASP A 171 -11.94 -3.32 -18.93
C ASP A 171 -11.45 -4.76 -18.93
N VAL A 172 -10.29 -5.01 -18.33
CA VAL A 172 -9.76 -6.37 -18.13
C VAL A 172 -10.74 -7.23 -17.32
N LEU A 173 -11.17 -6.74 -16.17
CA LEU A 173 -12.05 -7.53 -15.29
C LEU A 173 -13.44 -7.74 -15.87
N ARG A 174 -13.98 -6.78 -16.63
CA ARG A 174 -15.27 -6.94 -17.34
C ARG A 174 -15.28 -8.06 -18.36
N SER A 175 -14.14 -8.44 -18.90
CA SER A 175 -14.04 -9.58 -19.82
C SER A 175 -14.04 -10.94 -19.11
N LEU A 176 -13.94 -10.94 -17.78
CA LEU A 176 -13.84 -12.16 -16.97
C LEU A 176 -15.09 -12.46 -16.14
N THR A 177 -15.95 -11.45 -15.93
CA THR A 177 -17.15 -11.59 -15.09
C THR A 177 -18.32 -10.80 -15.67
N ASP A 178 -19.53 -11.33 -15.52
CA ASP A 178 -20.79 -10.67 -15.92
C ASP A 178 -21.24 -9.62 -14.89
N GLN A 179 -20.56 -9.50 -13.76
CA GLN A 179 -20.95 -8.55 -12.72
C GLN A 179 -20.69 -7.11 -13.10
N ASP A 180 -21.58 -6.21 -12.71
CA ASP A 180 -21.41 -4.78 -12.93
C ASP A 180 -20.27 -4.20 -12.06
N LEU A 181 -19.18 -3.81 -12.72
CA LEU A 181 -18.01 -3.18 -12.11
C LEU A 181 -18.02 -1.64 -12.25
N SER A 182 -19.16 -1.03 -12.58
CA SER A 182 -19.31 0.42 -12.62
C SER A 182 -19.10 1.06 -11.25
N ASN A 183 -18.86 2.37 -11.24
CA ASN A 183 -18.70 3.11 -9.98
C ASN A 183 -19.97 3.09 -9.13
N ALA A 184 -21.14 3.03 -9.76
CA ALA A 184 -22.44 2.97 -9.07
C ALA A 184 -22.62 1.62 -8.39
N ALA A 185 -22.34 0.53 -9.10
CA ALA A 185 -22.53 -0.82 -8.58
C ALA A 185 -21.37 -1.27 -7.67
N PHE A 186 -20.15 -0.84 -7.92
CA PHE A 186 -18.95 -1.24 -7.17
C PHE A 186 -18.11 -0.01 -6.79
N PRO A 187 -18.55 0.81 -5.82
CA PRO A 187 -17.87 2.04 -5.43
C PRO A 187 -16.51 1.78 -4.79
N PHE A 188 -15.63 2.79 -4.81
CA PHE A 188 -14.35 2.73 -4.10
C PHE A 188 -14.53 2.43 -2.61
N LEU A 189 -13.64 1.65 -2.01
CA LEU A 189 -13.73 1.10 -0.65
C LEU A 189 -14.94 0.19 -0.45
N SER A 190 -15.23 -0.62 -1.44
CA SER A 190 -16.19 -1.73 -1.30
C SER A 190 -15.57 -3.06 -1.76
N SER A 191 -16.20 -4.14 -1.39
CA SER A 191 -15.86 -5.50 -1.79
C SER A 191 -17.06 -6.27 -2.24
N ARG A 192 -16.87 -7.22 -3.16
CA ARG A 192 -17.86 -8.16 -3.62
C ARG A 192 -17.20 -9.48 -3.99
N GLU A 193 -17.91 -10.55 -3.85
CA GLU A 193 -17.56 -11.81 -4.48
C GLU A 193 -17.91 -11.73 -5.96
N ILE A 194 -16.97 -12.05 -6.83
CA ILE A 194 -17.15 -12.11 -8.28
C ILE A 194 -16.76 -13.50 -8.79
N ASP A 195 -17.45 -13.96 -9.83
CA ASP A 195 -17.14 -15.23 -10.48
C ASP A 195 -16.07 -15.03 -11.56
N LEU A 196 -15.00 -15.83 -11.49
CA LEU A 196 -13.91 -15.88 -12.47
C LEU A 196 -13.83 -17.29 -13.06
N GLY A 197 -14.86 -17.69 -13.78
CA GLY A 197 -15.05 -19.08 -14.24
C GLY A 197 -15.46 -20.00 -13.09
N TRP A 198 -14.66 -21.03 -12.80
CA TRP A 198 -14.92 -21.94 -11.66
C TRP A 198 -14.57 -21.36 -10.31
N ALA A 199 -13.72 -20.35 -10.27
CA ALA A 199 -13.26 -19.72 -9.05
C ALA A 199 -14.16 -18.54 -8.66
N LYS A 200 -14.36 -18.39 -7.35
CA LYS A 200 -14.88 -17.16 -6.76
C LYS A 200 -13.74 -16.35 -6.20
N ALA A 201 -13.73 -15.06 -6.51
CA ALA A 201 -12.78 -14.11 -5.94
C ALA A 201 -13.51 -13.08 -5.09
N LEU A 202 -13.02 -12.83 -3.89
CA LEU A 202 -13.39 -11.63 -3.16
C LEU A 202 -12.60 -10.46 -3.80
N ALA A 203 -13.30 -9.64 -4.57
CA ALA A 203 -12.72 -8.44 -5.17
C ALA A 203 -12.90 -7.26 -4.23
N LEU A 204 -11.80 -6.59 -3.88
CA LEU A 204 -11.80 -5.36 -3.08
C LEU A 204 -11.41 -4.20 -4.00
N ARG A 205 -12.27 -3.21 -4.11
CA ARG A 205 -11.95 -2.00 -4.88
C ARG A 205 -11.13 -1.03 -4.04
N VAL A 206 -9.86 -1.33 -3.95
CA VAL A 206 -8.82 -0.58 -3.23
C VAL A 206 -7.57 -0.46 -4.09
N SER A 207 -6.68 0.44 -3.76
CA SER A 207 -5.41 0.56 -4.47
C SER A 207 -4.37 1.27 -3.63
N PHE A 208 -3.19 0.68 -3.54
CA PHE A 208 -2.00 1.30 -2.96
C PHE A 208 -1.07 1.89 -4.03
N THR A 209 -1.36 1.66 -5.32
CA THR A 209 -0.64 2.26 -6.44
C THR A 209 -1.09 3.68 -6.77
N GLY A 210 -2.27 4.08 -6.30
CA GLY A 210 -2.86 5.38 -6.60
C GLY A 210 -3.68 5.42 -7.89
N GLU A 211 -3.89 4.27 -8.56
CA GLU A 211 -4.75 4.13 -9.74
C GLU A 211 -6.05 3.40 -9.42
N LEU A 212 -7.00 3.44 -10.35
CA LEU A 212 -8.13 2.52 -10.35
C LEU A 212 -7.62 1.09 -10.24
N GLY A 213 -8.20 0.27 -9.37
CA GLY A 213 -7.77 -1.11 -9.23
C GLY A 213 -8.64 -1.94 -8.30
N TRP A 214 -8.40 -3.24 -8.39
CA TRP A 214 -9.01 -4.25 -7.52
C TRP A 214 -7.96 -5.22 -7.00
N GLU A 215 -8.04 -5.53 -5.73
CA GLU A 215 -7.38 -6.68 -5.14
C GLU A 215 -8.32 -7.88 -5.21
N LEU A 216 -7.87 -8.94 -5.87
CA LEU A 216 -8.60 -10.20 -6.04
C LEU A 216 -8.04 -11.23 -5.07
N VAL A 217 -8.80 -11.55 -4.04
CA VAL A 217 -8.46 -12.59 -3.06
C VAL A 217 -9.13 -13.88 -3.48
N VAL A 218 -8.34 -14.89 -3.83
CA VAL A 218 -8.80 -16.19 -4.34
C VAL A 218 -8.24 -17.32 -3.50
N SER A 219 -8.99 -18.43 -3.37
CA SER A 219 -8.47 -19.65 -2.75
C SER A 219 -7.22 -20.13 -3.48
N THR A 220 -6.20 -20.55 -2.73
CA THR A 220 -4.89 -20.94 -3.26
C THR A 220 -4.97 -22.03 -4.33
N GLU A 221 -5.96 -22.92 -4.25
CA GLU A 221 -6.17 -24.01 -5.22
C GLU A 221 -6.53 -23.51 -6.63
N PHE A 222 -7.20 -22.34 -6.73
CA PHE A 222 -7.56 -21.72 -8.01
C PHE A 222 -6.57 -20.65 -8.47
N ALA A 223 -5.54 -20.37 -7.67
CA ALA A 223 -4.66 -19.22 -7.90
C ALA A 223 -4.02 -19.23 -9.29
N ALA A 224 -3.46 -20.35 -9.71
CA ALA A 224 -2.79 -20.47 -11.01
C ALA A 224 -3.75 -20.24 -12.19
N ASP A 225 -4.93 -20.88 -12.17
CA ASP A 225 -5.95 -20.75 -13.23
C ASP A 225 -6.45 -19.31 -13.34
N VAL A 226 -6.73 -18.67 -12.19
CA VAL A 226 -7.20 -17.28 -12.19
C VAL A 226 -6.12 -16.31 -12.65
N PHE A 227 -4.87 -16.54 -12.25
CA PHE A 227 -3.73 -15.74 -12.73
C PHE A 227 -3.63 -15.78 -14.26
N ASP A 228 -3.63 -16.99 -14.83
CA ASP A 228 -3.50 -17.18 -16.26
C ASP A 228 -4.67 -16.54 -17.03
N LYS A 229 -5.90 -16.65 -16.52
CA LYS A 229 -7.09 -15.98 -17.07
C LYS A 229 -6.96 -14.45 -17.05
N VAL A 230 -6.53 -13.88 -15.92
CA VAL A 230 -6.35 -12.42 -15.78
C VAL A 230 -5.26 -11.91 -16.72
N VAL A 231 -4.14 -12.65 -16.85
CA VAL A 231 -3.06 -12.29 -17.79
C VAL A 231 -3.55 -12.36 -19.23
N ALA A 232 -4.27 -13.43 -19.61
CA ALA A 232 -4.84 -13.59 -20.94
C ALA A 232 -5.84 -12.47 -21.28
N ALA A 233 -6.75 -12.13 -20.35
CA ALA A 233 -7.70 -11.03 -20.49
C ALA A 233 -7.01 -9.66 -20.55
N GLY A 234 -5.90 -9.51 -19.87
CA GLY A 234 -5.10 -8.28 -19.87
C GLY A 234 -4.26 -8.06 -21.13
N ALA A 235 -3.92 -9.12 -21.86
CA ALA A 235 -3.05 -9.05 -23.02
C ALA A 235 -3.53 -8.06 -24.11
N PRO A 236 -4.82 -8.04 -24.52
CA PRO A 236 -5.34 -7.07 -25.50
C PRO A 236 -5.24 -5.60 -25.01
N HIS A 237 -5.17 -5.41 -23.68
CA HIS A 237 -5.06 -4.09 -23.05
C HIS A 237 -3.60 -3.67 -22.78
N GLY A 238 -2.62 -4.51 -23.17
CA GLY A 238 -1.21 -4.27 -22.96
C GLY A 238 -0.79 -4.43 -21.50
N MET A 239 -1.45 -5.32 -20.76
CA MET A 239 -1.12 -5.59 -19.35
C MET A 239 0.35 -5.97 -19.19
N ARG A 240 0.97 -5.46 -18.14
CA ARG A 240 2.30 -5.86 -17.69
C ARG A 240 2.23 -6.48 -16.30
N LEU A 241 3.04 -7.51 -16.08
CA LEU A 241 3.35 -7.94 -14.72
C LEU A 241 4.26 -6.88 -14.10
N ALA A 242 4.08 -6.60 -12.83
CA ALA A 242 4.85 -5.59 -12.12
C ALA A 242 5.24 -6.07 -10.72
N GLY A 243 6.45 -5.73 -10.31
CA GLY A 243 7.04 -6.20 -9.09
C GLY A 243 6.93 -5.23 -7.92
N ALA A 244 7.50 -5.65 -6.80
CA ALA A 244 7.46 -4.91 -5.55
C ALA A 244 8.13 -3.52 -5.65
N PHE A 245 9.15 -3.36 -6.48
CA PHE A 245 9.84 -2.07 -6.64
C PHE A 245 8.99 -1.04 -7.39
N ALA A 246 8.23 -1.48 -8.41
CA ALA A 246 7.25 -0.61 -9.05
C ALA A 246 6.10 -0.25 -8.10
N PHE A 247 5.62 -1.21 -7.32
CA PHE A 247 4.59 -0.98 -6.31
C PHE A 247 5.02 0.07 -5.28
N GLU A 248 6.26 -0.03 -4.81
CA GLU A 248 6.88 0.94 -3.89
C GLU A 248 7.02 2.34 -4.51
N GLY A 249 7.51 2.43 -5.75
CA GLY A 249 7.61 3.70 -6.47
C GLY A 249 6.25 4.37 -6.68
N LEU A 250 5.22 3.60 -7.04
CA LEU A 250 3.86 4.09 -7.26
C LEU A 250 3.21 4.62 -5.97
N ARG A 251 3.37 3.93 -4.83
CA ARG A 251 2.85 4.43 -3.55
C ARG A 251 3.55 5.73 -3.12
N LEU A 252 4.86 5.86 -3.38
CA LEU A 252 5.63 7.07 -3.08
C LEU A 252 5.15 8.26 -3.91
N GLU A 253 4.91 8.09 -5.22
CA GLU A 253 4.33 9.16 -6.05
C GLU A 253 2.99 9.66 -5.47
N ARG A 254 2.19 8.74 -4.90
CA ARG A 254 0.90 9.02 -4.28
C ARG A 254 1.03 9.48 -2.82
N GLY A 255 2.23 9.46 -2.25
CA GLY A 255 2.49 9.84 -0.88
C GLY A 255 1.86 8.90 0.15
N PHE A 256 1.57 7.65 -0.19
CA PHE A 256 1.08 6.66 0.76
C PHE A 256 2.20 6.22 1.71
N ARG A 257 1.87 6.15 2.99
CA ARG A 257 2.79 5.80 4.08
C ARG A 257 2.94 4.30 4.18
N SER A 258 4.11 3.86 4.55
CA SER A 258 4.41 2.46 4.87
C SER A 258 4.75 2.35 6.36
N TRP A 259 3.95 1.57 7.09
CA TRP A 259 4.22 1.34 8.51
C TRP A 259 5.56 0.61 8.69
N GLY A 260 6.36 1.10 9.64
CA GLY A 260 7.70 0.58 9.91
C GLY A 260 8.82 1.22 9.07
N HIS A 261 8.47 1.96 8.01
CA HIS A 261 9.40 2.80 7.26
C HIS A 261 9.13 4.29 7.52
N ASP A 262 7.93 4.75 7.19
CA ASP A 262 7.55 6.17 7.29
C ASP A 262 6.92 6.51 8.63
N ILE A 263 6.19 5.57 9.20
CA ILE A 263 5.43 5.72 10.43
C ILE A 263 5.69 4.55 11.40
N SER A 264 5.55 4.81 12.69
CA SER A 264 5.79 3.87 13.77
C SER A 264 4.83 4.07 14.93
N SER A 265 4.97 3.26 15.97
CA SER A 265 4.20 3.36 17.21
C SER A 265 4.50 4.63 18.05
N LEU A 266 5.47 5.44 17.63
CA LEU A 266 5.80 6.72 18.25
C LEU A 266 5.13 7.90 17.57
N ASP A 267 4.48 7.67 16.42
CA ASP A 267 3.92 8.71 15.56
C ASP A 267 2.40 8.77 15.68
N ASP A 268 1.85 9.97 15.83
CA ASP A 268 0.41 10.16 15.87
C ASP A 268 -0.19 10.37 14.47
N PRO A 269 -1.47 10.01 14.25
CA PRO A 269 -2.13 10.10 12.95
C PRO A 269 -2.12 11.50 12.31
N TYR A 270 -2.13 12.53 13.12
CA TYR A 270 -2.20 13.90 12.61
C TYR A 270 -0.85 14.38 12.08
N ALA A 271 0.25 13.98 12.75
CA ALA A 271 1.61 14.32 12.31
C ALA A 271 1.97 13.68 10.97
N VAL A 272 1.35 12.55 10.64
CA VAL A 272 1.61 11.81 9.41
C VAL A 272 0.52 11.99 8.33
N GLY A 273 -0.44 12.89 8.55
CA GLY A 273 -1.52 13.17 7.60
C GLY A 273 -2.57 12.06 7.47
N LEU A 274 -2.68 11.18 8.47
CA LEU A 274 -3.69 10.11 8.54
C LEU A 274 -4.86 10.44 9.48
N GLY A 275 -5.01 11.70 9.87
CA GLY A 275 -6.10 12.15 10.74
C GLY A 275 -7.51 11.87 10.21
N PHE A 276 -7.67 11.66 8.90
CA PHE A 276 -8.95 11.29 8.29
C PHE A 276 -9.42 9.87 8.70
N ALA A 277 -8.49 9.01 9.13
CA ALA A 277 -8.79 7.67 9.64
C ALA A 277 -9.14 7.65 11.14
N VAL A 278 -9.21 8.81 11.79
CA VAL A 278 -9.61 8.95 13.20
C VAL A 278 -11.02 9.54 13.28
N ARG A 279 -11.98 8.69 13.67
CA ARG A 279 -13.37 9.10 13.91
C ARG A 279 -13.49 9.66 15.33
N ALA A 280 -13.30 10.96 15.47
CA ALA A 280 -13.29 11.64 16.78
C ALA A 280 -14.64 11.54 17.54
N ASP A 281 -15.74 11.40 16.80
CA ASP A 281 -17.10 11.21 17.30
C ASP A 281 -17.40 9.78 17.77
N LYS A 282 -16.56 8.81 17.39
CA LYS A 282 -16.66 7.41 17.81
C LYS A 282 -16.22 7.25 19.27
N GLU A 283 -16.91 6.42 20.01
CA GLU A 283 -16.61 6.17 21.42
C GLU A 283 -15.78 4.88 21.63
N GLY A 284 -15.03 4.86 22.74
CA GLY A 284 -14.49 3.65 23.35
C GLY A 284 -13.33 2.98 22.61
N PHE A 285 -12.65 3.60 21.64
CA PHE A 285 -11.48 3.00 21.00
C PHE A 285 -10.17 3.32 21.75
N VAL A 286 -9.19 2.43 21.61
CA VAL A 286 -7.87 2.58 22.26
C VAL A 286 -7.16 3.84 21.75
N GLY A 287 -6.68 4.67 22.69
CA GLY A 287 -5.98 5.92 22.37
C GLY A 287 -6.90 7.12 22.11
N LYS A 288 -8.23 6.99 22.24
CA LYS A 288 -9.19 8.07 21.96
C LYS A 288 -8.85 9.37 22.69
N ASP A 289 -8.63 9.33 24.00
CA ASP A 289 -8.39 10.51 24.81
C ASP A 289 -7.07 11.20 24.43
N ALA A 290 -6.01 10.42 24.20
CA ALA A 290 -4.75 10.93 23.72
C ALA A 290 -4.88 11.59 22.34
N LEU A 291 -5.60 10.96 21.42
CA LEU A 291 -5.85 11.52 20.09
C LEU A 291 -6.74 12.78 20.13
N ALA A 292 -7.73 12.82 21.01
CA ALA A 292 -8.54 14.02 21.23
C ALA A 292 -7.68 15.18 21.73
N ALA A 293 -6.80 14.94 22.71
CA ALA A 293 -5.86 15.94 23.22
C ALA A 293 -4.86 16.40 22.14
N LEU A 294 -4.43 15.51 21.27
CA LEU A 294 -3.50 15.83 20.17
C LEU A 294 -4.15 16.60 19.01
N LYS A 295 -5.45 16.48 18.82
CA LYS A 295 -6.15 17.10 17.69
C LYS A 295 -6.02 18.62 17.71
N GLY A 296 -5.62 19.21 16.58
CA GLY A 296 -5.44 20.67 16.45
C GLY A 296 -4.19 21.26 17.10
N GLN A 297 -3.39 20.46 17.82
CA GLN A 297 -2.12 20.94 18.33
C GLN A 297 -1.09 21.14 17.20
N ARG A 298 -0.25 22.17 17.35
CA ARG A 298 0.89 22.39 16.46
C ARG A 298 1.92 21.26 16.67
N ARG A 299 2.39 20.68 15.57
CA ARG A 299 3.41 19.64 15.61
C ARG A 299 4.81 20.22 15.50
N ASN A 300 5.76 19.65 16.23
CA ASN A 300 7.17 20.00 16.11
C ASN A 300 7.79 19.38 14.87
N ARG A 301 7.19 18.30 14.34
CA ARG A 301 7.60 17.62 13.10
C ARG A 301 6.39 17.13 12.33
N GLU A 302 6.55 17.02 11.01
CA GLU A 302 5.53 16.53 10.10
C GLU A 302 6.17 15.59 9.08
N LEU A 303 5.40 14.61 8.62
CA LEU A 303 5.79 13.76 7.50
C LEU A 303 5.30 14.41 6.20
N VAL A 304 6.23 14.65 5.27
CA VAL A 304 5.98 15.37 4.01
C VAL A 304 6.48 14.58 2.81
N SER A 305 5.90 14.87 1.66
CA SER A 305 6.41 14.41 0.36
C SER A 305 7.58 15.29 -0.08
N VAL A 306 8.61 14.67 -0.64
CA VAL A 306 9.82 15.32 -1.15
C VAL A 306 10.00 14.96 -2.62
N LYS A 307 10.37 15.94 -3.46
CA LYS A 307 10.74 15.74 -4.85
C LYS A 307 12.00 16.57 -5.15
N LEU A 308 13.03 15.94 -5.72
CA LEU A 308 14.22 16.65 -6.19
C LEU A 308 13.92 17.45 -7.45
N ASP A 309 14.53 18.63 -7.58
CA ASP A 309 14.44 19.45 -8.77
C ASP A 309 15.34 18.91 -9.89
N ASP A 310 16.50 18.34 -9.53
CA ASP A 310 17.37 17.63 -10.46
C ASP A 310 16.89 16.18 -10.62
N PRO A 311 16.59 15.70 -11.84
CA PRO A 311 16.13 14.34 -12.07
C PRO A 311 17.24 13.28 -12.04
N ALA A 312 18.52 13.67 -11.98
CA ALA A 312 19.63 12.73 -12.10
C ALA A 312 19.85 11.87 -10.85
N PRO A 313 19.87 12.41 -9.61
CA PRO A 313 20.11 11.60 -8.41
C PRO A 313 18.98 10.65 -8.08
N MET A 314 19.29 9.55 -7.39
CA MET A 314 18.33 8.69 -6.71
C MET A 314 18.18 9.12 -5.25
N LEU A 315 17.02 8.82 -4.66
CA LEU A 315 16.78 8.87 -3.22
C LEU A 315 16.51 7.44 -2.72
N TRP A 316 17.02 7.14 -1.54
CA TRP A 316 16.86 5.83 -0.91
C TRP A 316 16.13 5.94 0.44
N HIS A 317 16.87 6.26 1.48
CA HIS A 317 16.35 6.59 2.81
C HIS A 317 17.50 7.12 3.68
N GLY A 318 17.15 7.91 4.69
CA GLY A 318 18.13 8.43 5.65
C GLY A 318 18.83 9.71 5.19
N GLU A 319 18.70 10.13 3.92
CA GLU A 319 19.29 11.35 3.41
C GLU A 319 18.81 12.56 4.22
N PRO A 320 19.74 13.45 4.66
CA PRO A 320 19.40 14.64 5.40
C PRO A 320 18.59 15.63 4.55
N VAL A 321 17.52 16.16 5.14
CA VAL A 321 16.79 17.31 4.59
C VAL A 321 17.35 18.56 5.28
N VAL A 322 17.80 19.53 4.50
CA VAL A 322 18.50 20.72 4.99
C VAL A 322 17.86 22.01 4.48
N MET A 323 17.86 23.04 5.33
CA MET A 323 17.45 24.38 5.00
C MET A 323 18.63 25.32 5.29
N GLY A 324 19.27 25.82 4.23
CA GLY A 324 20.50 26.56 4.38
C GLY A 324 21.64 25.68 4.92
N LYS A 325 22.04 25.92 6.18
CA LYS A 325 23.06 25.11 6.89
C LYS A 325 22.44 24.19 7.94
N GLU A 326 21.18 24.32 8.22
CA GLU A 326 20.48 23.58 9.27
C GLU A 326 19.89 22.29 8.73
N ARG A 327 20.12 21.17 9.44
CA ARG A 327 19.44 19.91 9.20
C ARG A 327 18.05 19.97 9.86
N ILE A 328 17.01 20.01 9.04
CA ILE A 328 15.62 20.06 9.48
C ILE A 328 14.92 18.71 9.49
N GLY A 329 15.56 17.64 8.99
CA GLY A 329 14.94 16.34 8.95
C GLY A 329 15.74 15.30 8.18
N HIS A 330 15.06 14.21 7.82
CA HIS A 330 15.64 13.12 7.02
C HIS A 330 14.54 12.37 6.25
N LEU A 331 14.93 11.73 5.16
CA LEU A 331 14.06 10.85 4.41
C LEU A 331 13.83 9.54 5.18
N THR A 332 12.57 9.08 5.13
CA THR A 332 12.17 7.76 5.64
C THR A 332 12.06 6.73 4.52
N SER A 333 11.60 7.17 3.36
CA SER A 333 11.53 6.38 2.14
C SER A 333 12.00 7.22 0.97
N GLY A 334 12.70 6.59 0.03
CA GLY A 334 13.14 7.21 -1.21
C GLY A 334 12.96 6.27 -2.40
N GLY A 335 12.89 6.84 -3.58
CA GLY A 335 12.76 6.13 -4.83
C GLY A 335 12.79 7.09 -6.01
N TYR A 336 12.44 6.58 -7.19
CA TYR A 336 12.28 7.39 -8.38
C TYR A 336 10.84 7.35 -8.88
N GLY A 337 10.22 8.52 -8.99
CA GLY A 337 8.90 8.68 -9.56
C GLY A 337 8.97 8.74 -11.09
N HIS A 338 8.86 7.60 -11.75
CA HIS A 338 9.01 7.52 -13.20
C HIS A 338 7.95 8.30 -13.97
N HIS A 339 6.76 8.50 -13.39
CA HIS A 339 5.74 9.37 -13.96
C HIS A 339 6.04 10.85 -13.71
N LEU A 340 6.63 11.16 -12.57
CA LEU A 340 7.01 12.53 -12.18
C LEU A 340 8.35 12.96 -12.77
N GLY A 341 9.16 12.02 -13.27
CA GLY A 341 10.46 12.27 -13.88
C GLY A 341 11.53 12.76 -12.91
N ALA A 342 11.43 12.43 -11.62
CA ALA A 342 12.34 12.88 -10.58
C ALA A 342 12.45 11.88 -9.43
N ALA A 343 13.53 11.95 -8.67
CA ALA A 343 13.61 11.24 -7.40
C ALA A 343 12.65 11.86 -6.37
N ILE A 344 11.95 10.99 -5.66
CA ILE A 344 10.91 11.33 -4.70
C ILE A 344 11.09 10.56 -3.40
N GLY A 345 10.48 11.05 -2.33
CA GLY A 345 10.49 10.36 -1.05
C GLY A 345 9.47 10.91 -0.07
N LEU A 346 9.44 10.30 1.11
CA LEU A 346 8.79 10.84 2.29
C LEU A 346 9.86 11.21 3.30
N ALA A 347 9.65 12.30 4.03
CA ALA A 347 10.61 12.79 5.01
C ALA A 347 9.92 13.31 6.26
N TRP A 348 10.51 13.04 7.42
CA TRP A 348 10.22 13.77 8.62
C TRP A 348 10.97 15.09 8.61
N VAL A 349 10.26 16.19 8.80
CA VAL A 349 10.83 17.54 8.88
C VAL A 349 10.37 18.24 10.15
N HIS A 350 11.27 18.99 10.77
CA HIS A 350 11.04 19.78 11.97
C HIS A 350 10.81 21.25 11.65
N GLY A 351 10.06 21.93 12.49
CA GLY A 351 9.80 23.37 12.36
C GLY A 351 8.58 23.70 11.49
N ALA A 352 8.30 24.99 11.38
CA ALA A 352 7.23 25.47 10.50
C ALA A 352 7.74 25.50 9.06
N LEU A 353 7.14 24.69 8.21
CA LEU A 353 7.37 24.76 6.78
C LEU A 353 6.69 26.03 6.24
N GLY A 354 7.49 27.08 6.03
CA GLY A 354 7.08 28.25 5.24
C GLY A 354 7.15 27.91 3.76
N ALA A 355 6.20 28.44 2.98
CA ALA A 355 6.06 28.10 1.55
C ALA A 355 7.28 28.48 0.67
N ASP A 356 8.19 29.34 1.16
CA ASP A 356 9.23 29.98 0.33
C ASP A 356 10.68 29.67 0.78
N LEU A 357 10.88 28.69 1.67
CA LEU A 357 12.24 28.39 2.12
C LEU A 357 12.94 27.41 1.21
N PRO A 358 14.17 27.69 0.73
CA PRO A 358 14.93 26.78 -0.11
C PRO A 358 15.33 25.55 0.69
N VAL A 359 14.68 24.43 0.38
CA VAL A 359 15.00 23.13 0.96
C VAL A 359 15.89 22.37 -0.01
N SER A 360 16.82 21.61 0.52
CA SER A 360 17.66 20.68 -0.23
C SER A 360 17.71 19.34 0.49
N VAL A 361 17.99 18.30 -0.26
CA VAL A 361 18.35 16.98 0.26
C VAL A 361 19.83 16.77 0.03
N GLU A 362 20.54 16.29 1.04
CA GLU A 362 21.96 15.98 0.90
C GLU A 362 22.13 14.54 0.38
N VAL A 363 22.40 14.43 -0.90
CA VAL A 363 22.61 13.16 -1.60
C VAL A 363 24.10 12.97 -1.81
N ARG A 364 24.70 11.95 -1.17
CA ARG A 364 26.14 11.65 -1.30
C ARG A 364 27.05 12.86 -1.04
N GLY A 365 26.71 13.68 -0.03
CA GLY A 365 27.48 14.88 0.31
C GLY A 365 27.21 16.10 -0.58
N THR A 366 26.36 15.99 -1.59
CA THR A 366 25.94 17.10 -2.46
C THR A 366 24.54 17.56 -2.10
N LYS A 367 24.35 18.86 -1.92
CA LYS A 367 23.02 19.44 -1.68
C LYS A 367 22.28 19.60 -3.00
N VAL A 368 21.22 18.85 -3.16
CA VAL A 368 20.31 18.92 -4.31
C VAL A 368 19.05 19.63 -3.88
N ARG A 369 18.66 20.66 -4.62
CA ARG A 369 17.43 21.41 -4.34
C ARG A 369 16.21 20.49 -4.43
N ALA A 370 15.24 20.70 -3.51
CA ALA A 370 14.05 19.88 -3.41
C ALA A 370 12.81 20.72 -3.14
N THR A 371 11.70 20.27 -3.66
CA THR A 371 10.36 20.73 -3.31
C THR A 371 9.78 19.80 -2.26
N ILE A 372 9.19 20.36 -1.20
CA ILE A 372 8.48 19.62 -0.17
C ILE A 372 7.00 19.98 -0.15
N SER A 373 6.14 19.01 0.13
CA SER A 373 4.68 19.21 0.14
C SER A 373 4.00 18.32 1.18
N ARG A 374 2.96 18.83 1.84
CA ARG A 374 2.05 18.00 2.64
C ARG A 374 1.15 17.12 1.78
N GLU A 375 0.90 17.54 0.54
CA GLU A 375 0.13 16.78 -0.44
C GLU A 375 1.05 15.95 -1.34
N PRO A 376 0.59 14.81 -1.86
CA PRO A 376 1.36 14.04 -2.84
C PRO A 376 1.52 14.80 -4.14
N PHE A 377 2.62 14.53 -4.86
CA PHE A 377 2.88 15.14 -6.17
C PHE A 377 2.04 14.50 -7.30
N TYR A 378 1.54 13.29 -7.09
CA TYR A 378 0.66 12.61 -8.03
C TYR A 378 -0.77 12.52 -7.49
N ASP A 379 -1.75 12.94 -8.28
CA ASP A 379 -3.20 12.85 -8.00
C ASP A 379 -3.59 13.25 -6.55
N PRO A 380 -3.26 14.46 -6.10
CA PRO A 380 -3.48 14.87 -4.70
C PRO A 380 -4.95 14.71 -4.25
N LYS A 381 -5.90 14.84 -5.17
CA LYS A 381 -7.33 14.69 -4.88
C LYS A 381 -7.83 13.24 -4.90
N GLY A 382 -7.02 12.28 -5.33
CA GLY A 382 -7.42 10.87 -5.44
C GLY A 382 -8.49 10.61 -6.49
N ALA A 383 -8.51 11.38 -7.57
CA ALA A 383 -9.47 11.21 -8.65
C ALA A 383 -9.27 9.89 -9.40
N ARG A 384 -8.01 9.50 -9.61
CA ARG A 384 -7.64 8.24 -10.28
C ARG A 384 -8.10 6.99 -9.53
N LEU A 385 -8.02 7.01 -8.20
CA LEU A 385 -8.52 5.90 -7.35
C LEU A 385 -10.03 5.67 -7.51
N ARG A 386 -10.76 6.75 -7.77
CA ARG A 386 -12.23 6.76 -7.80
C ARG A 386 -12.79 6.70 -9.21
N ALA A 387 -11.92 6.64 -10.21
CA ALA A 387 -12.27 6.64 -11.64
C ALA A 387 -13.19 5.48 -12.05
#